data_72e777ab50f299f039ffc06ee7553956
#
_entry.id   72e777ab50f299f039ffc06ee7553956
#
_cell.length_a   1.000
_cell.length_b   1.000
_cell.length_c   1.000
_cell.angle_alpha   90.00
_cell.angle_beta   90.00
_cell.angle_gamma   90.00
#
_symmetry.space_group_name_H-M   'P 1'
#
loop_
_entity.id
_entity.type
_entity.pdbx_description
1 polymer ?
#
loop_
_entity_poly.entity_id
_entity_poly.type
_entity_poly.pdbx_seq_one_letter_code
_entity_poly.pdbx_strand_id
1 'polypeptide(L)'
;IKPRLNWDKAIPWRNPNEDEARAIESVYRINPITGERQLDASQMNYRYEIFDHTEASKRKNRLDPARRDLNTDHTPDYDEIVMISKDTAYIDEDGRIIRETITRPLGSEFDFLNTYIVNIYPDTTVWVNDFENAYNEPYVRLYFSHAGYNDYPVVGVSWEQANAFCAWRTALLKGSVGRN
;
A
#
# COMPACT_ATOMS: atom_id res chain seq x y z
N ILE A 1 9.53 4.14 23.29
CA ILE A 1 8.78 4.19 22.02
C ILE A 1 9.78 4.68 20.98
N LYS A 2 10.00 3.91 19.90
CA LYS A 2 10.86 4.37 18.81
C LYS A 2 10.14 5.48 18.04
N PRO A 3 10.77 6.63 17.81
CA PRO A 3 10.17 7.69 17.01
C PRO A 3 9.94 7.18 15.58
N ARG A 4 8.79 7.49 15.00
CA ARG A 4 8.42 7.09 13.64
C ARG A 4 8.15 8.33 12.80
N LEU A 5 8.60 8.28 11.53
CA LEU A 5 8.25 9.30 10.55
C LEU A 5 6.77 9.20 10.17
N ASN A 6 6.10 10.32 10.18
CA ASN A 6 4.76 10.43 9.60
C ASN A 6 4.89 10.78 8.12
N TRP A 7 4.72 9.76 7.28
CA TRP A 7 4.83 9.88 5.83
C TRP A 7 3.65 10.61 5.17
N ASP A 8 2.56 10.83 5.90
CA ASP A 8 1.41 11.61 5.44
C ASP A 8 1.66 13.12 5.50
N LYS A 9 2.74 13.53 6.16
CA LYS A 9 3.17 14.92 6.27
C LYS A 9 4.48 15.15 5.52
N ALA A 10 4.73 16.39 5.14
CA ALA A 10 6.01 16.77 4.57
C ALA A 10 7.13 16.50 5.58
N ILE A 11 8.11 15.69 5.19
CA ILE A 11 9.22 15.33 6.05
C ILE A 11 10.23 16.49 6.07
N PRO A 12 10.61 17.02 7.24
CA PRO A 12 11.52 18.18 7.36
C PRO A 12 12.98 17.75 7.19
N TRP A 13 13.37 17.28 6.01
CA TRP A 13 14.71 16.76 5.72
C TRP A 13 15.85 17.73 6.02
N ARG A 14 15.60 19.05 5.94
CA ARG A 14 16.65 20.08 6.10
C ARG A 14 16.81 20.57 7.52
N ASN A 15 15.72 20.75 8.26
CA ASN A 15 15.71 21.28 9.63
C ASN A 15 14.76 20.46 10.51
N PRO A 16 15.06 19.17 10.76
CA PRO A 16 14.26 18.35 11.64
C PRO A 16 14.48 18.76 13.09
N ASN A 17 13.46 18.61 13.94
CA ASN A 17 13.68 18.63 15.39
C ASN A 17 14.38 17.33 15.85
N GLU A 18 14.73 17.22 17.15
CA GLU A 18 15.50 16.07 17.66
C GLU A 18 14.77 14.73 17.49
N ASP A 19 13.44 14.69 17.65
CA ASP A 19 12.64 13.47 17.47
C ASP A 19 12.50 13.11 16.00
N GLU A 20 12.30 14.10 15.14
CA GLU A 20 12.27 13.93 13.70
C GLU A 20 13.64 13.48 13.16
N ALA A 21 14.73 14.05 13.66
CA ALA A 21 16.08 13.66 13.28
C ALA A 21 16.35 12.18 13.63
N ARG A 22 15.95 11.75 14.84
CA ARG A 22 16.06 10.34 15.23
C ARG A 22 15.17 9.42 14.39
N ALA A 23 13.97 9.86 14.04
CA ALA A 23 13.06 9.11 13.17
C ALA A 23 13.60 9.00 11.75
N ILE A 24 14.17 10.10 11.21
CA ILE A 24 14.84 10.11 9.89
C ILE A 24 16.05 9.15 9.92
N GLU A 25 16.86 9.19 10.97
CA GLU A 25 18.02 8.30 11.08
C GLU A 25 17.62 6.83 11.13
N SER A 26 16.49 6.50 11.76
CA SER A 26 16.01 5.13 11.90
C SER A 26 15.60 4.46 10.57
N VAL A 27 15.31 5.25 9.52
CA VAL A 27 14.95 4.71 8.19
C VAL A 27 16.15 4.48 7.27
N TYR A 28 17.36 4.75 7.77
CA TYR A 28 18.59 4.47 7.04
C TYR A 28 19.30 3.25 7.61
N ARG A 29 20.00 2.56 6.74
CA ARG A 29 20.94 1.49 7.09
C ARG A 29 22.26 1.69 6.37
N ILE A 30 23.32 1.10 6.91
CA ILE A 30 24.61 1.05 6.21
C ILE A 30 24.62 -0.20 5.35
N ASN A 31 24.91 -0.04 4.06
CA ASN A 31 25.10 -1.16 3.16
C ASN A 31 26.34 -1.95 3.62
N PRO A 32 26.23 -3.24 3.95
CA PRO A 32 27.35 -4.02 4.48
C PRO A 32 28.47 -4.26 3.45
N ILE A 33 28.19 -4.04 2.16
CA ILE A 33 29.15 -4.27 1.06
C ILE A 33 29.88 -2.99 0.70
N THR A 34 29.12 -1.89 0.49
CA THR A 34 29.68 -0.61 0.05
C THR A 34 30.05 0.33 1.19
N GLY A 35 29.56 0.09 2.39
CA GLY A 35 29.71 0.99 3.54
C GLY A 35 28.92 2.28 3.43
N GLU A 36 28.14 2.45 2.38
CA GLU A 36 27.34 3.65 2.14
C GLU A 36 26.03 3.65 2.92
N ARG A 37 25.60 4.82 3.36
CA ARG A 37 24.30 5.04 3.97
C ARG A 37 23.23 5.02 2.91
N GLN A 38 22.27 4.12 3.05
CA GLN A 38 21.14 3.98 2.14
C GLN A 38 19.82 3.85 2.89
N LEU A 39 18.73 4.21 2.22
CA LEU A 39 17.39 4.08 2.79
C LEU A 39 17.06 2.60 3.02
N ASP A 40 16.52 2.28 4.20
CA ASP A 40 16.05 0.92 4.50
C ASP A 40 14.65 0.70 3.94
N ALA A 41 14.59 0.27 2.69
CA ALA A 41 13.34 0.02 2.00
C ALA A 41 12.49 -1.08 2.66
N SER A 42 13.07 -1.93 3.53
CA SER A 42 12.33 -2.98 4.23
C SER A 42 11.29 -2.44 5.22
N GLN A 43 11.45 -1.17 5.63
CA GLN A 43 10.53 -0.50 6.54
C GLN A 43 9.48 0.34 5.83
N MET A 44 9.53 0.41 4.50
CA MET A 44 8.64 1.26 3.71
C MET A 44 7.35 0.55 3.36
N ASN A 45 6.24 1.22 3.63
CA ASN A 45 4.92 0.76 3.24
C ASN A 45 4.30 1.76 2.26
N TYR A 46 3.61 1.25 1.26
CA TYR A 46 2.85 2.04 0.31
C TYR A 46 1.36 1.88 0.59
N ARG A 47 0.68 3.00 0.81
CA ARG A 47 -0.78 3.07 0.96
C ARG A 47 -1.40 3.55 -0.34
N TYR A 48 -2.44 2.86 -0.79
CA TYR A 48 -3.21 3.26 -1.96
C TYR A 48 -4.69 2.91 -1.77
N GLU A 49 -5.53 3.55 -2.56
CA GLU A 49 -6.97 3.37 -2.53
C GLU A 49 -7.46 2.94 -3.91
N ILE A 50 -8.40 2.01 -3.93
CA ILE A 50 -9.07 1.55 -5.14
C ILE A 50 -10.56 1.75 -4.97
N PHE A 51 -11.16 2.44 -5.93
CA PHE A 51 -12.61 2.60 -5.99
C PHE A 51 -13.26 1.30 -6.46
N ASP A 52 -14.19 0.76 -5.69
CA ASP A 52 -14.94 -0.45 -6.04
C ASP A 52 -16.07 -0.12 -7.01
N HIS A 53 -15.74 -0.09 -8.29
CA HIS A 53 -16.71 0.14 -9.35
C HIS A 53 -17.80 -0.94 -9.40
N THR A 54 -17.48 -2.17 -8.99
CA THR A 54 -18.43 -3.30 -9.00
C THR A 54 -19.52 -3.08 -7.97
N GLU A 55 -19.14 -2.74 -6.72
CA GLU A 55 -20.12 -2.44 -5.68
C GLU A 55 -20.88 -1.13 -6.00
N ALA A 56 -20.17 -0.09 -6.46
CA ALA A 56 -20.77 1.19 -6.79
C ALA A 56 -21.79 1.11 -7.95
N SER A 57 -21.60 0.16 -8.88
CA SER A 57 -22.50 -0.01 -10.04
C SER A 57 -23.82 -0.72 -9.69
N LYS A 58 -23.88 -1.38 -8.53
CA LYS A 58 -25.09 -2.09 -8.11
C LYS A 58 -26.21 -1.09 -7.82
N ARG A 59 -27.41 -1.35 -8.36
CA ARG A 59 -28.59 -0.47 -8.19
C ARG A 59 -28.95 -0.23 -6.73
N LYS A 60 -28.87 -1.27 -5.88
CA LYS A 60 -29.12 -1.18 -4.43
C LYS A 60 -28.16 -0.24 -3.71
N ASN A 61 -26.98 -0.01 -4.26
CA ASN A 61 -25.93 0.80 -3.65
C ASN A 61 -25.91 2.25 -4.19
N ARG A 62 -26.95 2.70 -4.87
CA ARG A 62 -27.04 4.09 -5.31
C ARG A 62 -27.24 5.02 -4.11
N LEU A 63 -26.52 6.14 -4.11
CA LEU A 63 -26.63 7.16 -3.06
C LEU A 63 -28.02 7.78 -3.00
N ASP A 64 -28.65 7.99 -4.16
CA ASP A 64 -30.03 8.49 -4.25
C ASP A 64 -31.01 7.32 -4.04
N PRO A 65 -31.78 7.31 -2.93
CA PRO A 65 -32.75 6.25 -2.63
C PRO A 65 -33.79 6.08 -3.73
N ALA A 66 -34.23 7.15 -4.38
CA ALA A 66 -35.20 7.11 -5.45
C ALA A 66 -34.73 6.33 -6.70
N ARG A 67 -33.42 6.09 -6.79
CA ARG A 67 -32.78 5.36 -7.90
C ARG A 67 -32.33 3.96 -7.53
N ARG A 68 -32.50 3.52 -6.27
CA ARG A 68 -32.04 2.22 -5.80
C ARG A 68 -32.83 1.07 -6.40
N ASP A 69 -34.13 1.20 -6.49
CA ASP A 69 -34.98 0.17 -7.09
C ASP A 69 -35.61 0.65 -8.40
N LEU A 70 -35.64 -0.25 -9.39
CA LEU A 70 -36.33 -0.07 -10.65
C LEU A 70 -37.50 -1.05 -10.82
N ASN A 71 -37.85 -1.81 -9.80
CA ASN A 71 -39.11 -2.55 -9.82
C ASN A 71 -40.23 -1.53 -9.68
N THR A 72 -41.07 -1.46 -10.71
CA THR A 72 -42.13 -0.48 -10.88
C THR A 72 -43.22 -0.50 -9.78
N ASP A 73 -43.18 -1.51 -8.94
CA ASP A 73 -44.19 -1.73 -7.87
C ASP A 73 -43.67 -1.32 -6.48
N HIS A 74 -42.43 -0.85 -6.35
CA HIS A 74 -41.88 -0.41 -5.09
C HIS A 74 -41.89 1.11 -5.00
N THR A 75 -42.58 1.65 -4.01
CA THR A 75 -42.33 3.01 -3.52
C THR A 75 -40.94 3.05 -2.91
N PRO A 76 -40.09 4.03 -3.28
CA PRO A 76 -38.74 4.15 -2.70
C PRO A 76 -38.85 4.24 -1.18
N ASP A 77 -38.19 3.34 -0.50
CA ASP A 77 -38.01 3.44 0.94
C ASP A 77 -36.82 4.36 1.24
N TYR A 78 -37.11 5.60 1.58
CA TYR A 78 -36.12 6.62 1.90
C TYR A 78 -35.41 6.37 3.24
N ASP A 79 -36.01 5.56 4.10
CA ASP A 79 -35.47 5.22 5.41
C ASP A 79 -34.62 3.93 5.37
N GLU A 80 -34.57 3.25 4.21
CA GLU A 80 -33.75 2.04 4.04
C GLU A 80 -32.26 2.37 4.16
N ILE A 81 -31.64 1.82 5.20
CA ILE A 81 -30.21 1.93 5.43
C ILE A 81 -29.50 0.82 4.63
N VAL A 82 -28.84 1.22 3.54
CA VAL A 82 -28.00 0.29 2.77
C VAL A 82 -26.66 0.14 3.46
N MET A 83 -26.31 -1.10 3.81
CA MET A 83 -25.02 -1.44 4.39
C MET A 83 -24.05 -1.83 3.29
N ILE A 84 -22.83 -1.31 3.35
CA ILE A 84 -21.76 -1.65 2.43
C ILE A 84 -20.54 -2.17 3.19
N SER A 85 -19.90 -3.18 2.63
CA SER A 85 -18.64 -3.73 3.16
C SER A 85 -17.49 -3.22 2.30
N LYS A 86 -16.44 -2.74 2.94
CA LYS A 86 -15.22 -2.29 2.27
C LYS A 86 -13.98 -2.80 2.98
N ASP A 87 -12.94 -3.04 2.21
CA ASP A 87 -11.64 -3.40 2.75
C ASP A 87 -10.92 -2.15 3.23
N THR A 88 -10.35 -2.24 4.41
CA THR A 88 -9.51 -1.18 4.99
C THR A 88 -8.22 -1.76 5.54
N ALA A 89 -7.17 -0.96 5.48
CA ALA A 89 -5.89 -1.29 6.08
C ALA A 89 -5.33 -0.10 6.85
N TYR A 90 -4.73 -0.38 8.00
CA TYR A 90 -4.03 0.61 8.80
C TYR A 90 -2.78 -0.01 9.45
N ILE A 91 -1.93 0.84 9.98
CA ILE A 91 -0.73 0.41 10.70
C ILE A 91 -1.00 0.60 12.19
N ASP A 92 -0.88 -0.48 12.96
CA ASP A 92 -1.07 -0.47 14.41
C ASP A 92 0.11 0.22 15.15
N GLU A 93 0.01 0.31 16.48
CA GLU A 93 1.05 0.91 17.34
C GLU A 93 2.38 0.16 17.27
N ASP A 94 2.35 -1.14 16.98
CA ASP A 94 3.54 -1.97 16.80
C ASP A 94 4.15 -1.87 15.40
N GLY A 95 3.47 -1.18 14.46
CA GLY A 95 3.89 -1.01 13.07
C GLY A 95 3.52 -2.18 12.16
N ARG A 96 2.57 -3.01 12.59
CA ARG A 96 2.05 -4.10 11.77
C ARG A 96 0.93 -3.60 10.88
N ILE A 97 0.88 -4.11 9.67
CA ILE A 97 -0.23 -3.83 8.76
C ILE A 97 -1.41 -4.70 9.18
N ILE A 98 -2.46 -4.05 9.63
CA ILE A 98 -3.75 -4.68 9.94
C ILE A 98 -4.67 -4.50 8.74
N ARG A 99 -5.34 -5.57 8.34
CA ARG A 99 -6.31 -5.58 7.24
C ARG A 99 -7.61 -6.11 7.78
N GLU A 100 -8.68 -5.41 7.51
CA GLU A 100 -10.02 -5.80 7.93
C GLU A 100 -11.06 -5.36 6.91
N THR A 101 -12.17 -6.09 6.86
CA THR A 101 -13.35 -5.69 6.10
C THR A 101 -14.36 -5.08 7.07
N ILE A 102 -14.66 -3.81 6.91
CA ILE A 102 -15.63 -3.10 7.73
C ILE A 102 -16.96 -2.97 6.99
N THR A 103 -18.05 -3.11 7.73
CA THR A 103 -19.42 -2.90 7.21
C THR A 103 -20.01 -1.65 7.86
N ARG A 104 -20.49 -0.73 7.03
CA ARG A 104 -21.03 0.56 7.49
C ARG A 104 -22.19 1.02 6.61
N PRO A 105 -23.04 1.93 7.11
CA PRO A 105 -24.08 2.55 6.28
C PRO A 105 -23.46 3.30 5.11
N LEU A 106 -24.08 3.14 3.93
CA LEU A 106 -23.71 3.89 2.73
C LEU A 106 -24.16 5.35 2.88
N GLY A 107 -23.21 6.27 2.98
CA GLY A 107 -23.45 7.70 3.11
C GLY A 107 -22.84 8.54 1.99
N SER A 108 -21.81 8.05 1.34
CA SER A 108 -21.07 8.78 0.32
C SER A 108 -20.37 7.87 -0.67
N GLU A 109 -19.87 8.42 -1.78
CA GLU A 109 -19.02 7.69 -2.73
C GLU A 109 -17.69 7.20 -2.13
N PHE A 110 -17.22 7.83 -1.05
CA PHE A 110 -16.02 7.39 -0.33
C PHE A 110 -16.20 6.03 0.36
N ASP A 111 -17.44 5.57 0.54
CA ASP A 111 -17.71 4.26 1.10
C ASP A 111 -17.37 3.11 0.16
N PHE A 112 -17.16 3.42 -1.13
CA PHE A 112 -16.66 2.49 -2.14
C PHE A 112 -15.13 2.50 -2.30
N LEU A 113 -14.39 3.27 -1.49
CA LEU A 113 -12.93 3.29 -1.52
C LEU A 113 -12.35 2.22 -0.61
N ASN A 114 -11.81 1.17 -1.18
CA ASN A 114 -11.02 0.16 -0.49
C ASN A 114 -9.62 0.70 -0.25
N THR A 115 -9.11 0.56 0.96
CA THR A 115 -7.77 1.03 1.34
C THR A 115 -6.83 -0.16 1.53
N TYR A 116 -5.68 -0.11 0.88
CA TYR A 116 -4.65 -1.13 0.96
C TYR A 116 -3.33 -0.53 1.42
N ILE A 117 -2.61 -1.27 2.26
CA ILE A 117 -1.24 -0.96 2.68
C ILE A 117 -0.39 -2.18 2.40
N VAL A 118 0.72 -1.99 1.72
CA VAL A 118 1.65 -3.06 1.33
C VAL A 118 3.07 -2.64 1.66
N ASN A 119 3.83 -3.53 2.31
CA ASN A 119 5.27 -3.34 2.40
C ASN A 119 5.87 -3.49 1.01
N ILE A 120 6.72 -2.54 0.58
CA ILE A 120 7.26 -2.52 -0.78
C ILE A 120 8.48 -3.41 -0.96
N TYR A 121 9.08 -3.89 0.13
CA TYR A 121 10.30 -4.68 0.07
C TYR A 121 10.00 -6.12 -0.34
N PRO A 122 10.70 -6.68 -1.34
CA PRO A 122 10.49 -8.04 -1.77
C PRO A 122 10.97 -9.05 -0.72
N ASP A 123 10.49 -10.28 -0.79
CA ASP A 123 11.03 -11.38 0.00
C ASP A 123 12.41 -11.76 -0.53
N THR A 124 13.44 -11.45 0.25
CA THR A 124 14.83 -11.73 -0.12
C THR A 124 15.26 -13.19 0.13
N THR A 125 14.36 -13.98 0.73
CA THR A 125 14.64 -15.41 1.05
C THR A 125 14.18 -16.38 -0.02
N VAL A 126 13.61 -15.89 -1.12
CA VAL A 126 13.08 -16.74 -2.21
C VAL A 126 14.10 -17.74 -2.77
N TRP A 127 15.37 -17.34 -2.81
CA TRP A 127 16.44 -18.23 -3.29
C TRP A 127 16.83 -19.33 -2.28
N VAL A 128 16.43 -19.19 -1.01
CA VAL A 128 16.70 -20.18 0.04
C VAL A 128 15.64 -21.26 0.04
N ASN A 129 14.38 -20.89 -0.25
CA ASN A 129 13.22 -21.75 -0.06
C ASN A 129 12.96 -22.72 -1.21
N ASP A 130 13.57 -22.49 -2.39
CA ASP A 130 13.25 -23.27 -3.59
C ASP A 130 13.88 -24.69 -3.60
N PHE A 131 15.11 -24.85 -3.10
CA PHE A 131 15.79 -26.15 -3.10
C PHE A 131 16.78 -26.27 -1.94
N GLU A 132 16.66 -27.28 -1.11
CA GLU A 132 17.54 -27.53 0.05
C GLU A 132 19.03 -27.70 -0.31
N ASN A 133 19.39 -27.98 -1.57
CA ASN A 133 20.75 -28.15 -2.04
C ASN A 133 21.09 -27.36 -3.30
N ALA A 134 20.36 -26.25 -3.55
CA ALA A 134 20.67 -25.42 -4.71
C ALA A 134 21.95 -24.61 -4.47
N TYR A 135 22.84 -24.58 -5.46
CA TYR A 135 24.04 -23.74 -5.46
C TYR A 135 23.69 -22.25 -5.66
N ASN A 136 22.64 -21.77 -4.98
CA ASN A 136 22.09 -20.41 -5.11
C ASN A 136 22.70 -19.41 -4.12
N GLU A 137 23.72 -19.81 -3.38
CA GLU A 137 24.32 -18.95 -2.33
C GLU A 137 24.74 -17.55 -2.83
N PRO A 138 25.31 -17.38 -4.03
CA PRO A 138 25.60 -16.07 -4.57
C PRO A 138 24.35 -15.20 -4.74
N TYR A 139 23.22 -15.78 -5.19
CA TYR A 139 21.95 -15.05 -5.34
C TYR A 139 21.35 -14.69 -4.00
N VAL A 140 21.36 -15.59 -3.02
CA VAL A 140 20.87 -15.34 -1.66
C VAL A 140 21.59 -14.14 -1.03
N ARG A 141 22.90 -14.03 -1.22
CA ARG A 141 23.71 -12.98 -0.58
C ARG A 141 23.75 -11.67 -1.35
N LEU A 142 23.76 -11.73 -2.67
CA LEU A 142 24.14 -10.60 -3.52
C LEU A 142 23.02 -10.03 -4.38
N TYR A 143 21.97 -10.82 -4.67
CA TYR A 143 20.95 -10.42 -5.64
C TYR A 143 20.27 -9.07 -5.32
N PHE A 144 19.98 -8.81 -4.06
CA PHE A 144 19.33 -7.59 -3.61
C PHE A 144 20.29 -6.49 -3.13
N SER A 145 21.59 -6.74 -3.14
CA SER A 145 22.56 -5.82 -2.53
C SER A 145 23.74 -5.44 -3.43
N HIS A 146 24.07 -6.24 -4.44
CA HIS A 146 25.23 -6.01 -5.28
C HIS A 146 24.84 -5.33 -6.60
N ALA A 147 25.58 -4.30 -6.97
CA ALA A 147 25.33 -3.48 -8.16
C ALA A 147 25.25 -4.26 -9.49
N GLY A 148 25.91 -5.41 -9.58
CA GLY A 148 25.86 -6.30 -10.75
C GLY A 148 24.47 -6.83 -11.08
N TYR A 149 23.53 -6.78 -10.13
CA TYR A 149 22.15 -7.23 -10.32
C TYR A 149 21.13 -6.10 -10.49
N ASN A 150 21.59 -4.83 -10.58
CA ASN A 150 20.67 -3.67 -10.67
C ASN A 150 19.73 -3.74 -11.87
N ASP A 151 20.17 -4.33 -12.98
CA ASP A 151 19.38 -4.44 -14.21
C ASP A 151 18.66 -5.80 -14.34
N TYR A 152 18.74 -6.64 -13.31
CA TYR A 152 18.06 -7.92 -13.28
C TYR A 152 16.60 -7.76 -12.83
N PRO A 153 15.69 -8.67 -13.24
CA PRO A 153 14.30 -8.63 -12.83
C PRO A 153 14.16 -8.71 -11.31
N VAL A 154 13.21 -7.96 -10.74
CA VAL A 154 12.87 -8.13 -9.32
C VAL A 154 12.24 -9.51 -9.12
N VAL A 155 12.65 -10.20 -8.05
CA VAL A 155 12.10 -11.48 -7.59
C VAL A 155 11.57 -11.33 -6.17
N GLY A 156 10.81 -12.31 -5.69
CA GLY A 156 10.27 -12.28 -4.32
C GLY A 156 9.16 -11.25 -4.10
N VAL A 157 8.49 -10.81 -5.16
CA VAL A 157 7.35 -9.89 -5.08
C VAL A 157 6.05 -10.66 -5.05
N SER A 158 5.16 -10.30 -4.13
CA SER A 158 3.80 -10.83 -4.07
C SER A 158 2.91 -10.18 -5.13
N TRP A 159 1.75 -10.80 -5.36
CA TRP A 159 0.73 -10.25 -6.25
C TRP A 159 0.25 -8.86 -5.76
N GLU A 160 0.09 -8.70 -4.45
CA GLU A 160 -0.30 -7.40 -3.84
C GLU A 160 0.76 -6.33 -4.08
N GLN A 161 2.04 -6.68 -3.94
CA GLN A 161 3.14 -5.75 -4.23
C GLN A 161 3.16 -5.34 -5.70
N ALA A 162 2.94 -6.28 -6.62
CA ALA A 162 2.87 -5.99 -8.04
C ALA A 162 1.69 -5.05 -8.37
N ASN A 163 0.50 -5.29 -7.78
CA ASN A 163 -0.65 -4.41 -7.93
C ASN A 163 -0.41 -3.01 -7.34
N ALA A 164 0.20 -2.94 -6.16
CA ALA A 164 0.58 -1.68 -5.52
C ALA A 164 1.54 -0.86 -6.41
N PHE A 165 2.51 -1.53 -7.03
CA PHE A 165 3.41 -0.89 -8.00
C PHE A 165 2.65 -0.35 -9.21
N CYS A 166 1.70 -1.10 -9.76
CA CYS A 166 0.86 -0.63 -10.88
C CYS A 166 0.02 0.59 -10.48
N ALA A 167 -0.57 0.58 -9.28
CA ALA A 167 -1.32 1.72 -8.74
C ALA A 167 -0.42 2.96 -8.58
N TRP A 168 0.75 2.80 -7.98
CA TRP A 168 1.75 3.87 -7.84
C TRP A 168 2.16 4.45 -9.19
N ARG A 169 2.52 3.60 -10.15
CA ARG A 169 2.94 4.03 -11.48
C ARG A 169 1.83 4.79 -12.21
N THR A 170 0.59 4.35 -12.07
CA THR A 170 -0.58 5.01 -12.65
C THR A 170 -0.78 6.39 -12.04
N ALA A 171 -0.69 6.51 -10.71
CA ALA A 171 -0.80 7.79 -10.00
C ALA A 171 0.32 8.77 -10.42
N LEU A 172 1.55 8.28 -10.53
CA LEU A 172 2.70 9.07 -10.98
C LEU A 172 2.48 9.64 -12.38
N LEU A 173 2.02 8.81 -13.32
CA LEU A 173 1.75 9.24 -14.71
C LEU A 173 0.61 10.26 -14.75
N LYS A 174 -0.50 10.05 -14.03
CA LYS A 174 -1.59 11.01 -13.93
C LYS A 174 -1.14 12.35 -13.37
N GLY A 175 -0.30 12.34 -12.34
CA GLY A 175 0.27 13.56 -11.74
C GLY A 175 1.24 14.31 -12.67
N SER A 176 1.90 13.63 -13.61
CA SER A 176 2.78 14.25 -14.59
C SER A 176 2.02 14.87 -15.76
N VAL A 177 0.93 14.25 -16.22
CA VAL A 177 0.09 14.73 -17.33
C VAL A 177 -0.73 15.97 -16.93
N GLY A 178 -1.11 16.09 -15.64
CA GLY A 178 -1.88 17.25 -15.15
C GLY A 178 -1.07 18.53 -14.91
N ARG A 179 0.25 18.55 -15.22
CA ARG A 179 1.15 19.71 -15.05
C ARG A 179 1.50 20.43 -16.34
N ASN A 180 0.90 20.08 -17.46
CA ASN A 180 1.08 20.77 -18.76
C ASN A 180 -0.11 21.67 -19.07
#